data_983418e916542c6a678c8bc0c4705120
#
_entry.id   983418e916542c6a678c8bc0c4705120
#
_cell.length_a   1.000
_cell.length_b   1.000
_cell.length_c   1.000
_cell.angle_alpha   90.00
_cell.angle_beta   90.00
_cell.angle_gamma   90.00
#
_symmetry.space_group_name_H-M   'P 1'
#
loop_
_entity.id
_entity.type
_entity.pdbx_description
1 polymer ?
#
loop_
_entity_poly.entity_id
_entity_poly.type
_entity_poly.pdbx_seq_one_letter_code
_entity_poly.pdbx_strand_id
1 'polypeptide(L)'
;GVNLLLRNGINTVIVTKENSPIVEKWSKDMNVAQTLMGIKRKELVLPKVCKKFKLKPEQIAFIGDDVNDIPLLNIVGVSASPHNAIKQVKEHVDYVCTNDGGTGAFREFGDYILSKKFPKKLSWY
;
A
#
# COMPACT_ATOMS: atom_id res chain seq x y z
N GLY A 1 -10.77 3.02 4.61
CA GLY A 1 -9.45 2.93 4.10
C GLY A 1 -8.87 4.19 3.52
N VAL A 2 -9.02 4.39 2.22
CA VAL A 2 -8.35 5.49 1.51
C VAL A 2 -8.76 6.86 2.07
N ASN A 3 -10.03 7.08 2.29
CA ASN A 3 -10.51 8.38 2.78
C ASN A 3 -10.04 8.68 4.19
N LEU A 4 -9.94 7.68 5.06
CA LEU A 4 -9.42 7.89 6.41
C LEU A 4 -7.95 8.24 6.37
N LEU A 5 -7.17 7.57 5.53
CA LEU A 5 -5.76 7.88 5.35
C LEU A 5 -5.59 9.30 4.81
N LEU A 6 -6.39 9.69 3.82
CA LEU A 6 -6.32 11.01 3.22
C LEU A 6 -6.63 12.12 4.24
N ARG A 7 -7.62 11.91 5.10
CA ARG A 7 -7.96 12.87 6.18
C ARG A 7 -6.80 13.05 7.16
N ASN A 8 -5.93 12.07 7.27
CA ASN A 8 -4.75 12.13 8.12
C ASN A 8 -3.48 12.49 7.35
N GLY A 9 -3.61 13.03 6.15
CA GLY A 9 -2.48 13.49 5.35
C GLY A 9 -1.71 12.39 4.65
N ILE A 10 -2.28 11.20 4.51
CA ILE A 10 -1.63 10.06 3.86
C ILE A 10 -2.31 9.80 2.52
N ASN A 11 -1.56 9.96 1.45
CA ASN A 11 -2.02 9.68 0.09
C ASN A 11 -1.88 8.20 -0.23
N THR A 12 -2.82 7.69 -1.01
CA THR A 12 -2.78 6.31 -1.51
C THR A 12 -2.43 6.32 -2.99
N VAL A 13 -1.48 5.47 -3.37
CA VAL A 13 -1.08 5.25 -4.75
C VAL A 13 -1.26 3.77 -5.05
N ILE A 14 -1.85 3.45 -6.19
CA ILE A 14 -2.00 2.07 -6.64
C ILE A 14 -0.95 1.78 -7.70
N VAL A 15 -0.21 0.69 -7.50
CA VAL A 15 0.77 0.18 -8.46
C VAL A 15 0.39 -1.25 -8.80
N THR A 16 0.12 -1.52 -10.07
CA THR A 16 -0.31 -2.84 -10.51
C THR A 16 0.33 -3.23 -11.83
N LYS A 17 0.56 -4.53 -12.04
CA LYS A 17 0.98 -5.04 -13.34
C LYS A 17 -0.16 -5.15 -14.33
N GLU A 18 -1.40 -5.06 -13.86
CA GLU A 18 -2.57 -5.10 -14.71
C GLU A 18 -2.78 -3.78 -15.42
N ASN A 19 -3.36 -3.84 -16.61
CA ASN A 19 -3.74 -2.66 -17.40
C ASN A 19 -5.22 -2.78 -17.71
N SER A 20 -6.06 -2.41 -16.74
CA SER A 20 -7.49 -2.69 -16.75
C SER A 20 -8.32 -1.42 -16.57
N PRO A 21 -9.36 -1.19 -17.43
CA PRO A 21 -10.30 -0.09 -17.24
C PRO A 21 -11.06 -0.18 -15.92
N ILE A 22 -11.30 -1.39 -15.41
CA ILE A 22 -11.97 -1.61 -14.13
C ILE A 22 -11.14 -1.07 -12.97
N VAL A 23 -9.83 -1.35 -12.97
CA VAL A 23 -8.92 -0.85 -11.96
C VAL A 23 -8.86 0.68 -12.01
N GLU A 24 -8.81 1.26 -13.21
CA GLU A 24 -8.79 2.71 -13.38
C GLU A 24 -10.05 3.37 -12.81
N LYS A 25 -11.22 2.82 -13.12
CA LYS A 25 -12.49 3.33 -12.60
C LYS A 25 -12.53 3.22 -11.08
N TRP A 26 -12.16 2.07 -10.54
CA TRP A 26 -12.15 1.85 -9.10
C TRP A 26 -11.23 2.83 -8.39
N SER A 27 -10.07 3.09 -8.96
CA SER A 27 -9.10 4.03 -8.39
C SER A 27 -9.68 5.44 -8.29
N LYS A 28 -10.39 5.89 -9.31
CA LYS A 28 -11.04 7.20 -9.29
C LYS A 28 -12.13 7.28 -8.23
N ASP A 29 -12.93 6.23 -8.11
CA ASP A 29 -14.02 6.17 -7.13
C ASP A 29 -13.50 6.15 -5.69
N MET A 30 -12.31 5.61 -5.47
CA MET A 30 -11.70 5.47 -4.14
C MET A 30 -10.83 6.65 -3.72
N ASN A 31 -10.73 7.70 -4.54
CA ASN A 31 -9.94 8.91 -4.24
C ASN A 31 -8.44 8.63 -4.04
N VAL A 32 -7.88 7.68 -4.78
CA VAL A 32 -6.43 7.46 -4.75
C VAL A 32 -5.71 8.60 -5.48
N ALA A 33 -4.53 8.95 -5.00
CA ALA A 33 -3.76 10.07 -5.54
C ALA A 33 -3.20 9.78 -6.93
N GLN A 34 -2.88 8.53 -7.23
CA GLN A 34 -2.31 8.12 -8.50
C GLN A 34 -2.48 6.63 -8.70
N THR A 35 -2.64 6.21 -9.95
CA THR A 35 -2.69 4.80 -10.33
C THR A 35 -1.64 4.56 -11.41
N LEU A 36 -0.75 3.63 -11.15
CA LEU A 36 0.31 3.23 -12.09
C LEU A 36 0.02 1.79 -12.52
N MET A 37 -0.45 1.63 -13.75
CA MET A 37 -0.83 0.33 -14.32
C MET A 37 0.25 -0.21 -15.25
N GLY A 38 0.25 -1.52 -15.48
CA GLY A 38 1.20 -2.16 -16.38
C GLY A 38 2.61 -2.24 -15.82
N ILE A 39 2.79 -2.14 -14.53
CA ILE A 39 4.10 -2.11 -13.89
C ILE A 39 4.46 -3.52 -13.41
N LYS A 40 5.43 -4.15 -14.06
CA LYS A 40 5.91 -5.48 -13.64
C LYS A 40 6.93 -5.39 -12.51
N ARG A 41 7.85 -4.44 -12.59
CA ARG A 41 8.90 -4.23 -11.58
C ARG A 41 8.55 -3.01 -10.75
N LYS A 42 7.75 -3.23 -9.72
CA LYS A 42 7.19 -2.15 -8.90
C LYS A 42 8.25 -1.34 -8.16
N GLU A 43 9.39 -1.95 -7.83
CA GLU A 43 10.47 -1.23 -7.16
C GLU A 43 11.02 -0.07 -8.00
N LEU A 44 10.88 -0.13 -9.33
CA LEU A 44 11.37 0.92 -10.22
C LEU A 44 10.53 2.19 -10.18
N VAL A 45 9.31 2.14 -9.67
CA VAL A 45 8.47 3.35 -9.55
C VAL A 45 8.70 4.09 -8.24
N LEU A 46 9.40 3.50 -7.28
CA LEU A 46 9.60 4.12 -5.97
C LEU A 46 10.28 5.48 -6.05
N PRO A 47 11.37 5.67 -6.80
CA PRO A 47 12.00 7.00 -6.92
C PRO A 47 11.04 8.05 -7.47
N LYS A 48 10.18 7.66 -8.41
CA LYS A 48 9.19 8.55 -9.03
C LYS A 48 8.13 8.98 -8.02
N VAL A 49 7.63 8.04 -7.23
CA VAL A 49 6.66 8.32 -6.17
C VAL A 49 7.29 9.20 -5.09
N CYS A 50 8.50 8.89 -4.68
CA CYS A 50 9.24 9.69 -3.70
C CYS A 50 9.39 11.13 -4.17
N LYS A 51 9.74 11.33 -5.42
CA LYS A 51 9.92 12.68 -5.99
C LYS A 51 8.58 13.43 -6.05
N LYS A 52 7.52 12.76 -6.50
CA LYS A 52 6.21 13.40 -6.64
C LYS A 52 5.65 13.89 -5.31
N PHE A 53 5.78 13.08 -4.27
CA PHE A 53 5.22 13.39 -2.95
C PHE A 53 6.25 13.96 -1.98
N LYS A 54 7.49 14.17 -2.42
CA LYS A 54 8.59 14.72 -1.61
C LYS A 54 8.83 13.90 -0.35
N LEU A 55 8.95 12.59 -0.53
CA LEU A 55 9.14 11.62 0.55
C LEU A 55 10.41 10.81 0.34
N LYS A 56 10.90 10.25 1.42
CA LYS A 56 11.98 9.25 1.40
C LYS A 56 11.36 7.85 1.43
N PRO A 57 12.08 6.81 0.96
CA PRO A 57 11.56 5.44 1.03
C PRO A 57 11.11 5.02 2.43
N GLU A 58 11.77 5.48 3.48
CA GLU A 58 11.41 5.17 4.86
C GLU A 58 10.05 5.73 5.27
N GLN A 59 9.53 6.70 4.53
CA GLN A 59 8.23 7.32 4.79
C GLN A 59 7.09 6.69 3.99
N ILE A 60 7.37 5.62 3.26
CA ILE A 60 6.41 4.94 2.40
C ILE A 60 6.04 3.60 3.01
N ALA A 61 4.76 3.28 2.97
CA ALA A 61 4.23 1.98 3.34
C ALA A 61 3.72 1.27 2.09
N PHE A 62 3.92 -0.03 2.02
CA PHE A 62 3.49 -0.83 0.87
C PHE A 62 2.93 -2.16 1.32
N ILE A 63 1.79 -2.53 0.75
CA ILE A 63 1.19 -3.85 0.94
C ILE A 63 1.24 -4.62 -0.38
N GLY A 64 1.78 -5.83 -0.34
CA GLY A 64 1.96 -6.67 -1.52
C GLY A 64 1.70 -8.13 -1.22
N ASP A 65 1.32 -8.90 -2.25
CA ASP A 65 0.93 -10.30 -2.10
C ASP A 65 1.69 -11.27 -3.02
N ASP A 66 2.46 -10.76 -3.97
CA ASP A 66 3.12 -11.55 -4.99
C ASP A 66 4.65 -11.48 -4.83
N VAL A 67 5.33 -12.50 -5.34
CA VAL A 67 6.79 -12.56 -5.35
C VAL A 67 7.40 -11.36 -6.06
N ASN A 68 6.72 -10.80 -7.06
CA ASN A 68 7.15 -9.59 -7.77
C ASN A 68 7.15 -8.34 -6.88
N ASP A 69 6.47 -8.38 -5.73
CA ASP A 69 6.41 -7.27 -4.79
C ASP A 69 7.58 -7.26 -3.81
N ILE A 70 8.31 -8.37 -3.69
CA ILE A 70 9.37 -8.53 -2.69
C ILE A 70 10.45 -7.45 -2.78
N PRO A 71 10.97 -7.09 -3.97
CA PRO A 71 11.97 -6.03 -4.05
C PRO A 71 11.49 -4.69 -3.46
N LEU A 72 10.23 -4.33 -3.69
CA LEU A 72 9.66 -3.11 -3.15
C LEU A 72 9.38 -3.23 -1.65
N LEU A 73 8.88 -4.39 -1.20
CA LEU A 73 8.64 -4.65 0.21
C LEU A 73 9.91 -4.48 1.05
N ASN A 74 11.07 -4.82 0.48
CA ASN A 74 12.34 -4.77 1.18
C ASN A 74 12.91 -3.34 1.34
N ILE A 75 12.44 -2.36 0.57
CA ILE A 75 13.03 -1.03 0.54
C ILE A 75 12.11 0.07 1.07
N VAL A 76 10.85 -0.21 1.35
CA VAL A 76 9.94 0.77 1.96
C VAL A 76 10.10 0.78 3.48
N GLY A 77 9.58 1.84 4.10
CA GLY A 77 9.68 2.00 5.55
C GLY A 77 8.80 1.03 6.33
N VAL A 78 7.59 0.76 5.85
CA VAL A 78 6.67 -0.20 6.47
C VAL A 78 6.09 -1.09 5.39
N SER A 79 6.23 -2.40 5.56
CA SER A 79 5.73 -3.38 4.60
C SER A 79 4.71 -4.31 5.22
N ALA A 80 3.76 -4.76 4.41
CA ALA A 80 2.72 -5.68 4.84
C ALA A 80 2.33 -6.62 3.73
N SER A 81 1.67 -7.71 4.11
CA SER A 81 1.03 -8.64 3.18
C SER A 81 -0.37 -8.97 3.68
N PRO A 82 -1.32 -9.29 2.76
CA PRO A 82 -2.58 -9.86 3.17
C PRO A 82 -2.36 -11.27 3.74
N HIS A 83 -3.38 -11.79 4.44
CA HIS A 83 -3.29 -13.11 5.07
C HIS A 83 -3.10 -14.22 4.02
N ASN A 84 -3.74 -14.08 2.87
CA ASN A 84 -3.68 -15.08 1.80
C ASN A 84 -2.47 -14.94 0.87
N ALA A 85 -1.50 -14.08 1.20
CA ALA A 85 -0.27 -13.99 0.44
C ALA A 85 0.55 -15.28 0.60
N ILE A 86 1.40 -15.57 -0.40
CA ILE A 86 2.27 -16.73 -0.34
C ILE A 86 3.27 -16.58 0.81
N LYS A 87 3.70 -17.71 1.38
CA LYS A 87 4.61 -17.74 2.52
C LYS A 87 5.88 -16.94 2.28
N GLN A 88 6.42 -17.02 1.09
CA GLN A 88 7.65 -16.32 0.70
C GLN A 88 7.51 -14.80 0.86
N VAL A 89 6.35 -14.24 0.51
CA VAL A 89 6.07 -12.81 0.70
C VAL A 89 5.94 -12.48 2.18
N LYS A 90 5.24 -13.32 2.95
CA LYS A 90 5.03 -13.09 4.38
C LYS A 90 6.34 -13.02 5.16
N GLU A 91 7.38 -13.69 4.70
CA GLU A 91 8.70 -13.69 5.34
C GLU A 91 9.46 -12.37 5.15
N HIS A 92 9.03 -11.54 4.19
CA HIS A 92 9.70 -10.28 3.83
C HIS A 92 8.97 -9.02 4.31
N VAL A 93 7.94 -9.16 5.14
CA VAL A 93 7.14 -7.99 5.55
C VAL A 93 7.23 -7.75 7.04
N ASP A 94 6.98 -6.50 7.43
CA ASP A 94 6.92 -6.10 8.83
C ASP A 94 5.62 -6.54 9.50
N TYR A 95 4.52 -6.59 8.74
CA TYR A 95 3.20 -6.89 9.26
C TYR A 95 2.43 -7.82 8.32
N VAL A 96 1.98 -8.95 8.85
CA VAL A 96 1.09 -9.86 8.10
C VAL A 96 -0.33 -9.58 8.56
N CYS A 97 -1.20 -9.17 7.62
CA CYS A 97 -2.59 -8.87 7.93
C CYS A 97 -3.34 -10.16 8.32
N THR A 98 -4.36 -10.02 9.17
CA THR A 98 -5.25 -11.12 9.51
C THR A 98 -6.33 -11.31 8.45
N ASN A 99 -6.61 -10.28 7.64
CA ASN A 99 -7.57 -10.31 6.56
C ASN A 99 -6.93 -10.63 5.22
N ASP A 100 -7.69 -11.26 4.34
CA ASP A 100 -7.26 -11.54 2.97
C ASP A 100 -7.32 -10.27 2.11
N GLY A 101 -6.59 -10.30 0.97
CA GLY A 101 -6.47 -9.16 0.09
C GLY A 101 -7.79 -8.59 -0.41
N GLY A 102 -8.79 -9.45 -0.68
CA GLY A 102 -10.10 -9.03 -1.12
C GLY A 102 -11.10 -8.72 0.00
N THR A 103 -10.71 -8.88 1.28
CA THR A 103 -11.64 -8.83 2.40
C THR A 103 -11.18 -7.93 3.55
N GLY A 104 -10.48 -6.85 3.24
CA GLY A 104 -10.17 -5.83 4.22
C GLY A 104 -8.71 -5.72 4.66
N ALA A 105 -7.79 -6.41 3.99
CA ALA A 105 -6.37 -6.31 4.33
C ALA A 105 -5.84 -4.88 4.18
N PHE A 106 -6.25 -4.16 3.14
CA PHE A 106 -5.82 -2.78 2.96
C PHE A 106 -6.28 -1.88 4.11
N ARG A 107 -7.53 -2.02 4.52
CA ARG A 107 -8.07 -1.25 5.65
C ARG A 107 -7.33 -1.59 6.95
N GLU A 108 -7.09 -2.87 7.18
CA GLU A 108 -6.34 -3.32 8.35
C GLU A 108 -4.94 -2.70 8.36
N PHE A 109 -4.27 -2.69 7.22
CA PHE A 109 -2.94 -2.08 7.11
C PHE A 109 -2.99 -0.57 7.33
N GLY A 110 -4.01 0.10 6.79
CA GLY A 110 -4.22 1.53 7.02
C GLY A 110 -4.38 1.84 8.51
N ASP A 111 -5.18 1.05 9.23
CA ASP A 111 -5.36 1.20 10.67
C ASP A 111 -4.04 0.97 11.42
N TYR A 112 -3.25 0.00 11.00
CA TYR A 112 -1.94 -0.28 11.57
C TYR A 112 -1.00 0.93 11.41
N ILE A 113 -0.94 1.52 10.20
CA ILE A 113 -0.12 2.69 9.92
C ILE A 113 -0.53 3.86 10.82
N LEU A 114 -1.83 4.13 10.91
CA LEU A 114 -2.35 5.23 11.71
C LEU A 114 -2.06 5.02 13.21
N SER A 115 -2.14 3.78 13.70
CA SER A 115 -1.82 3.48 15.08
C SER A 115 -0.35 3.72 15.41
N LYS A 116 0.54 3.51 14.46
CA LYS A 116 1.98 3.76 14.63
C LYS A 116 2.33 5.23 14.50
N LYS A 117 1.68 5.94 13.59
CA LYS A 117 1.97 7.35 13.32
C LYS A 117 1.22 8.28 14.28
N PHE A 118 0.00 7.93 14.69
CA PHE A 118 -0.87 8.75 15.54
C PHE A 118 -1.48 7.93 16.67
N PRO A 119 -0.69 7.41 17.61
CA PRO A 119 -1.19 6.44 18.59
C PRO A 119 -2.27 6.97 19.52
N LYS A 120 -2.39 8.30 19.68
CA LYS A 120 -3.37 8.90 20.59
C LYS A 120 -4.53 9.60 19.87
N LYS A 121 -4.56 9.57 18.54
CA LYS A 121 -5.52 10.35 17.75
C LYS A 121 -6.23 9.52 16.68
N LEU A 122 -6.34 8.21 16.89
CA LEU A 122 -7.07 7.39 15.95
C LEU A 122 -8.54 7.79 15.98
N SER A 123 -8.98 8.33 14.85
CA SER A 123 -10.36 8.64 14.61
C SER A 123 -10.98 7.42 13.90
N TRP A 124 -11.97 6.82 14.53
CA TRP A 124 -12.68 5.70 13.96
C TRP A 124 -13.80 6.19 13.05
N TYR A 125 -14.01 5.49 11.97
CA TYR A 125 -15.01 5.83 10.94
C TYR A 125 -16.11 4.78 10.84
#